data_2cdc5def6e145183b60568c343b64f67
#
_entry.id   2cdc5def6e145183b60568c343b64f67
#
_cell.length_a   1.000
_cell.length_b   1.000
_cell.length_c   1.000
_cell.angle_alpha   90.00
_cell.angle_beta   90.00
_cell.angle_gamma   90.00
#
_symmetry.space_group_name_H-M   'P 1'
#
loop_
_entity.id
_entity.type
_entity.pdbx_description
1 polymer ?
#
loop_
_entity_poly.entity_id
_entity_poly.type
_entity_poly.pdbx_seq_one_letter_code
_entity_poly.pdbx_strand_id
1 'polypeptide(L)'
;MFHDVNDSETSRDEPGLEVRSYFVRGRNALLTRADFGELYVDYYLHQGQLGAQHEPAHDELLKQALAAVTLHAAARPWSESVAWTIHLREPLLNLFVAGDNRLGTVIGQLFTEDVKDDGRQLFVADVVRERADSRRSAVEFAGGDVFRAVEQYYVQSEQRPARFFQYGPEDFVFLSAQPQCDLAWLEGLDDAAMLTLDHTEELSLLETRRYRWECGCTQVRMFAVLAQVMRADPEGLFGAEPVLRMNCPRCGARHTITREALEAYVSGK
;
A
#
# COMPACT_ATOMS: atom_id res chain seq x y z
N MET A 1 -38.19 -13.27 22.66
CA MET A 1 -38.22 -13.95 21.37
C MET A 1 -37.42 -13.04 20.44
N PHE A 2 -36.08 -13.13 20.52
CA PHE A 2 -35.15 -12.35 19.66
C PHE A 2 -34.74 -13.25 18.52
N HIS A 3 -35.07 -12.82 17.31
CA HIS A 3 -34.68 -13.49 16.08
C HIS A 3 -33.14 -13.42 15.94
N ASP A 4 -32.53 -14.58 15.82
CA ASP A 4 -31.19 -14.76 15.28
C ASP A 4 -31.11 -14.09 13.91
N VAL A 5 -30.36 -13.01 13.82
CA VAL A 5 -29.95 -12.44 12.53
C VAL A 5 -28.87 -13.38 11.99
N ASN A 6 -29.28 -14.17 11.03
CA ASN A 6 -28.47 -15.03 10.22
C ASN A 6 -27.26 -14.25 9.70
N ASP A 7 -26.07 -14.55 10.23
CA ASP A 7 -24.80 -14.09 9.64
C ASP A 7 -24.77 -14.61 8.21
N SER A 8 -24.97 -13.70 7.30
CA SER A 8 -24.84 -13.95 5.87
C SER A 8 -23.45 -14.53 5.60
N GLU A 9 -23.43 -15.76 5.08
CA GLU A 9 -22.31 -16.35 4.35
C GLU A 9 -21.87 -15.36 3.25
N THR A 10 -21.00 -14.42 3.59
CA THR A 10 -20.32 -13.58 2.62
C THR A 10 -19.36 -14.47 1.87
N SER A 11 -19.72 -14.71 0.65
CA SER A 11 -19.16 -15.53 -0.38
C SER A 11 -17.63 -15.75 -0.26
N ARG A 12 -17.26 -17.01 -0.07
CA ARG A 12 -15.87 -17.52 -0.15
C ARG A 12 -15.28 -17.43 -1.58
N ASP A 13 -16.05 -16.92 -2.54
CA ASP A 13 -15.74 -16.94 -3.97
C ASP A 13 -15.37 -15.57 -4.56
N GLU A 14 -15.25 -14.50 -3.77
CA GLU A 14 -14.74 -13.23 -4.31
C GLU A 14 -13.21 -13.30 -4.41
N PRO A 15 -12.64 -13.09 -5.62
CA PRO A 15 -11.18 -13.10 -5.80
C PRO A 15 -10.53 -11.96 -5.02
N GLY A 16 -9.31 -12.18 -4.54
CA GLY A 16 -8.51 -11.18 -3.86
C GLY A 16 -7.89 -11.67 -2.56
N LEU A 17 -6.79 -11.05 -2.22
CA LEU A 17 -6.04 -11.29 -1.00
C LEU A 17 -6.93 -11.14 0.25
N GLU A 18 -7.06 -12.21 1.02
CA GLU A 18 -7.74 -12.19 2.31
C GLU A 18 -6.77 -11.81 3.42
N VAL A 19 -7.06 -10.71 4.12
CA VAL A 19 -6.32 -10.26 5.30
C VAL A 19 -7.18 -10.45 6.54
N ARG A 20 -6.67 -11.19 7.51
CA ARG A 20 -7.33 -11.42 8.80
C ARG A 20 -6.72 -10.54 9.88
N SER A 21 -7.56 -9.88 10.65
CA SER A 21 -7.16 -9.02 11.77
C SER A 21 -7.61 -9.64 13.08
N TYR A 22 -6.67 -9.74 14.03
CA TYR A 22 -6.89 -10.32 15.35
C TYR A 22 -6.50 -9.35 16.44
N PHE A 23 -7.18 -9.43 17.58
CA PHE A 23 -6.72 -8.84 18.82
C PHE A 23 -6.01 -9.91 19.66
N VAL A 24 -4.78 -9.63 20.10
CA VAL A 24 -4.01 -10.51 20.98
C VAL A 24 -4.42 -10.17 22.41
N ARG A 25 -5.27 -11.03 22.99
CA ARG A 25 -5.82 -10.81 24.34
C ARG A 25 -4.73 -10.87 25.41
N GLY A 26 -4.88 -10.02 26.43
CA GLY A 26 -3.89 -9.94 27.52
C GLY A 26 -2.59 -9.22 27.14
N ARG A 27 -2.32 -9.00 25.83
CA ARG A 27 -1.14 -8.25 25.33
C ARG A 27 -1.48 -6.87 24.79
N ASN A 28 -2.75 -6.58 24.54
CA ASN A 28 -3.22 -5.35 23.94
C ASN A 28 -2.45 -5.01 22.65
N ALA A 29 -2.38 -5.95 21.74
CA ALA A 29 -1.78 -5.81 20.42
C ALA A 29 -2.78 -6.18 19.34
N LEU A 30 -2.66 -5.52 18.18
CA LEU A 30 -3.40 -5.85 16.98
C LEU A 30 -2.47 -6.63 16.04
N LEU A 31 -2.93 -7.77 15.57
CA LEU A 31 -2.23 -8.62 14.61
C LEU A 31 -3.00 -8.65 13.30
N THR A 32 -2.32 -8.45 12.17
CA THR A 32 -2.86 -8.74 10.84
C THR A 32 -1.96 -9.72 10.11
N ARG A 33 -2.56 -10.68 9.37
CA ARG A 33 -1.84 -11.72 8.63
C ARG A 33 -2.51 -11.99 7.30
N ALA A 34 -1.70 -12.27 6.29
CA ALA A 34 -2.16 -12.72 4.98
C ALA A 34 -1.08 -13.48 4.22
N ASP A 35 -1.52 -14.38 3.35
CA ASP A 35 -0.73 -14.99 2.28
C ASP A 35 -0.93 -14.18 0.99
N PHE A 36 0.16 -13.59 0.49
CA PHE A 36 0.15 -12.64 -0.63
C PHE A 36 0.23 -13.27 -2.01
N GLY A 37 0.26 -14.59 -2.11
CA GLY A 37 0.42 -15.31 -3.39
C GLY A 37 -0.56 -14.84 -4.47
N GLU A 38 -1.85 -14.72 -4.15
CA GLU A 38 -2.87 -14.26 -5.10
C GLU A 38 -2.62 -12.81 -5.56
N LEU A 39 -2.29 -11.90 -4.65
CA LEU A 39 -1.99 -10.51 -4.99
C LEU A 39 -0.74 -10.39 -5.87
N TYR A 40 0.28 -11.20 -5.60
CA TYR A 40 1.52 -11.17 -6.37
C TYR A 40 1.33 -11.74 -7.78
N VAL A 41 0.40 -12.68 -7.98
CA VAL A 41 0.00 -13.12 -9.32
C VAL A 41 -0.56 -11.93 -10.12
N ASP A 42 -1.49 -11.17 -9.56
CA ASP A 42 -2.06 -9.99 -10.21
C ASP A 42 -1.01 -8.90 -10.46
N TYR A 43 -0.12 -8.67 -9.50
CA TYR A 43 1.02 -7.77 -9.65
C TYR A 43 1.91 -8.19 -10.84
N TYR A 44 2.30 -9.45 -10.94
CA TYR A 44 3.13 -9.93 -12.05
C TYR A 44 2.42 -9.92 -13.40
N LEU A 45 1.13 -10.20 -13.43
CA LEU A 45 0.33 -10.04 -14.65
C LEU A 45 0.30 -8.59 -15.12
N HIS A 46 0.18 -7.65 -14.20
CA HIS A 46 0.25 -6.22 -14.50
C HIS A 46 1.64 -5.82 -15.03
N GLN A 47 2.72 -6.27 -14.39
CA GLN A 47 4.08 -6.02 -14.87
C GLN A 47 4.32 -6.58 -16.27
N GLY A 48 3.82 -7.79 -16.54
CA GLY A 48 3.88 -8.42 -17.87
C GLY A 48 3.17 -7.59 -18.95
N GLN A 49 2.01 -7.00 -18.64
CA GLN A 49 1.28 -6.11 -19.56
C GLN A 49 2.06 -4.81 -19.87
N LEU A 50 2.86 -4.33 -18.94
CA LEU A 50 3.70 -3.16 -19.12
C LEU A 50 5.02 -3.49 -19.85
N GLY A 51 5.38 -4.76 -19.95
CA GLY A 51 6.71 -5.20 -20.38
C GLY A 51 7.80 -4.73 -19.39
N ALA A 52 7.43 -4.50 -18.13
CA ALA A 52 8.35 -4.12 -17.07
C ALA A 52 8.89 -5.37 -16.38
N GLN A 53 10.19 -5.35 -16.09
CA GLN A 53 10.84 -6.36 -15.27
C GLN A 53 11.75 -5.65 -14.29
N HIS A 54 11.61 -5.96 -13.02
CA HIS A 54 12.50 -5.47 -11.98
C HIS A 54 13.61 -6.48 -11.72
N GLU A 55 14.75 -6.00 -11.27
CA GLU A 55 15.77 -6.90 -10.70
C GLU A 55 15.17 -7.65 -9.50
N PRO A 56 15.51 -8.95 -9.29
CA PRO A 56 14.90 -9.74 -8.22
C PRO A 56 14.98 -9.11 -6.83
N ALA A 57 16.10 -8.43 -6.52
CA ALA A 57 16.27 -7.74 -5.24
C ALA A 57 15.36 -6.52 -5.10
N HIS A 58 15.15 -5.77 -6.17
CA HIS A 58 14.25 -4.61 -6.18
C HIS A 58 12.78 -5.04 -6.16
N ASP A 59 12.46 -6.13 -6.86
CA ASP A 59 11.12 -6.74 -6.85
C ASP A 59 10.73 -7.17 -5.44
N GLU A 60 11.65 -7.81 -4.71
CA GLU A 60 11.41 -8.23 -3.34
C GLU A 60 11.12 -7.04 -2.41
N LEU A 61 11.86 -5.92 -2.55
CA LEU A 61 11.58 -4.70 -1.78
C LEU A 61 10.17 -4.14 -2.06
N LEU A 62 9.73 -4.17 -3.33
CA LEU A 62 8.37 -3.73 -3.68
C LEU A 62 7.31 -4.68 -3.11
N LYS A 63 7.52 -5.99 -3.18
CA LYS A 63 6.63 -7.01 -2.59
C LYS A 63 6.50 -6.83 -1.07
N GLN A 64 7.62 -6.61 -0.38
CA GLN A 64 7.61 -6.30 1.06
C GLN A 64 6.85 -5.01 1.37
N ALA A 65 7.03 -3.95 0.56
CA ALA A 65 6.30 -2.71 0.73
C ALA A 65 4.79 -2.87 0.49
N LEU A 66 4.39 -3.67 -0.51
CA LEU A 66 2.99 -4.02 -0.77
C LEU A 66 2.39 -4.80 0.40
N ALA A 67 3.11 -5.79 0.93
CA ALA A 67 2.68 -6.53 2.09
C ALA A 67 2.52 -5.61 3.31
N ALA A 68 3.52 -4.78 3.58
CA ALA A 68 3.49 -3.88 4.72
C ALA A 68 2.35 -2.85 4.65
N VAL A 69 2.12 -2.21 3.49
CA VAL A 69 1.03 -1.22 3.35
C VAL A 69 -0.35 -1.87 3.47
N THR A 70 -0.51 -3.09 2.95
CA THR A 70 -1.80 -3.81 2.99
C THR A 70 -2.14 -4.24 4.42
N LEU A 71 -1.19 -4.84 5.14
CA LEU A 71 -1.38 -5.23 6.53
C LEU A 71 -1.60 -4.02 7.44
N HIS A 72 -0.85 -2.91 7.21
CA HIS A 72 -1.10 -1.64 7.88
C HIS A 72 -2.52 -1.12 7.59
N ALA A 73 -2.95 -1.11 6.33
CA ALA A 73 -4.29 -0.63 5.95
C ALA A 73 -5.38 -1.47 6.63
N ALA A 74 -5.22 -2.80 6.68
CA ALA A 74 -6.16 -3.69 7.35
C ALA A 74 -6.26 -3.43 8.87
N ALA A 75 -5.18 -2.91 9.49
CA ALA A 75 -5.17 -2.51 10.89
C ALA A 75 -5.75 -1.10 11.13
N ARG A 76 -6.27 -0.42 10.10
CA ARG A 76 -6.79 0.96 10.15
C ARG A 76 -8.30 0.99 9.89
N PRO A 77 -8.99 2.09 10.25
CA PRO A 77 -10.41 2.25 9.96
C PRO A 77 -10.77 2.08 8.47
N TRP A 78 -11.96 1.57 8.20
CA TRP A 78 -12.50 1.40 6.84
C TRP A 78 -12.53 2.70 6.00
N SER A 79 -12.63 3.85 6.65
CA SER A 79 -12.69 5.16 5.99
C SER A 79 -11.33 5.74 5.61
N GLU A 80 -10.24 5.01 5.88
CA GLU A 80 -8.88 5.47 5.61
C GLU A 80 -8.32 4.87 4.32
N SER A 81 -7.63 5.70 3.55
CA SER A 81 -6.73 5.30 2.46
C SER A 81 -5.34 5.78 2.82
N VAL A 82 -4.33 4.95 2.55
CA VAL A 82 -2.93 5.26 2.86
C VAL A 82 -2.09 5.19 1.59
N ALA A 83 -1.08 6.05 1.50
CA ALA A 83 -0.06 5.97 0.47
C ALA A 83 1.31 6.24 1.08
N TRP A 84 2.28 5.42 0.74
CA TRP A 84 3.66 5.55 1.20
C TRP A 84 4.60 5.77 0.03
N THR A 85 5.57 6.64 0.24
CA THR A 85 6.77 6.74 -0.59
C THR A 85 7.97 6.44 0.29
N ILE A 86 8.74 5.41 -0.05
CA ILE A 86 9.93 4.99 0.67
C ILE A 86 11.12 5.26 -0.23
N HIS A 87 11.93 6.24 0.14
CA HIS A 87 13.17 6.57 -0.56
C HIS A 87 14.33 5.83 0.09
N LEU A 88 14.93 4.93 -0.67
CA LEU A 88 16.15 4.21 -0.32
C LEU A 88 17.34 4.79 -1.07
N ARG A 89 18.53 4.80 -0.43
CA ARG A 89 19.78 5.25 -1.05
C ARG A 89 20.65 4.08 -1.51
N GLU A 90 20.54 2.94 -0.85
CA GLU A 90 21.28 1.72 -1.16
C GLU A 90 20.35 0.51 -1.11
N PRO A 91 19.80 0.10 -2.28
CA PRO A 91 19.92 0.70 -3.63
C PRO A 91 19.19 2.04 -3.77
N LEU A 92 19.65 2.92 -4.68
CA LEU A 92 19.00 4.21 -4.92
C LEU A 92 17.70 4.00 -5.71
N LEU A 93 16.57 4.05 -5.02
CA LEU A 93 15.25 3.86 -5.60
C LEU A 93 14.15 4.49 -4.73
N ASN A 94 12.98 4.66 -5.35
CA ASN A 94 11.75 4.97 -4.63
C ASN A 94 10.73 3.84 -4.78
N LEU A 95 10.12 3.45 -3.66
CA LEU A 95 8.93 2.59 -3.65
C LEU A 95 7.72 3.48 -3.40
N PHE A 96 6.74 3.39 -4.26
CA PHE A 96 5.40 3.94 -4.01
C PHE A 96 4.43 2.78 -3.80
N VAL A 97 3.70 2.78 -2.68
CA VAL A 97 2.65 1.81 -2.41
C VAL A 97 1.44 2.50 -1.80
N ALA A 98 0.25 2.02 -2.11
CA ALA A 98 -0.98 2.59 -1.56
C ALA A 98 -2.04 1.53 -1.34
N GLY A 99 -2.79 1.65 -0.24
CA GLY A 99 -3.95 0.84 0.10
C GLY A 99 -5.18 1.71 0.32
N ASP A 100 -6.30 1.30 -0.23
CA ASP A 100 -7.60 1.95 -0.04
C ASP A 100 -8.58 0.96 0.61
N ASN A 101 -8.93 1.21 1.87
CA ASN A 101 -9.81 0.33 2.64
C ASN A 101 -11.24 0.30 2.11
N ARG A 102 -11.74 1.42 1.59
CA ARG A 102 -13.13 1.51 1.09
C ARG A 102 -13.34 0.74 -0.20
N LEU A 103 -12.30 0.74 -1.05
CA LEU A 103 -12.32 0.06 -2.34
C LEU A 103 -11.78 -1.37 -2.24
N GLY A 104 -11.12 -1.71 -1.13
CA GLY A 104 -10.41 -2.97 -1.00
C GLY A 104 -9.33 -3.12 -2.07
N THR A 105 -8.53 -2.06 -2.30
CA THR A 105 -7.53 -2.08 -3.35
C THR A 105 -6.14 -1.76 -2.83
N VAL A 106 -5.14 -2.38 -3.44
CA VAL A 106 -3.74 -2.10 -3.19
C VAL A 106 -2.99 -1.96 -4.50
N ILE A 107 -1.98 -1.12 -4.51
CA ILE A 107 -1.19 -0.80 -5.71
C ILE A 107 0.22 -0.37 -5.31
N GLY A 108 1.18 -0.55 -6.20
CA GLY A 108 2.54 -0.05 -6.00
C GLY A 108 3.32 0.09 -7.29
N GLN A 109 4.41 0.82 -7.20
CA GLN A 109 5.37 1.02 -8.27
C GLN A 109 6.77 1.25 -7.70
N LEU A 110 7.76 0.75 -8.39
CA LEU A 110 9.17 0.97 -8.15
C LEU A 110 9.73 1.97 -9.18
N PHE A 111 10.56 2.90 -8.71
CA PHE A 111 11.26 3.87 -9.53
C PHE A 111 12.77 3.73 -9.29
N THR A 112 13.52 3.49 -10.36
CA THR A 112 14.99 3.40 -10.36
C THR A 112 15.63 4.47 -11.22
N GLU A 113 14.86 5.13 -12.08
CA GLU A 113 15.31 6.18 -12.98
C GLU A 113 14.95 7.55 -12.42
N ASP A 114 15.79 8.54 -12.65
CA ASP A 114 15.59 9.93 -12.22
C ASP A 114 15.37 10.11 -10.70
N VAL A 115 15.80 9.15 -9.89
CA VAL A 115 15.73 9.22 -8.43
C VAL A 115 16.85 10.14 -7.92
N LYS A 116 16.46 11.22 -7.23
CA LYS A 116 17.42 12.16 -6.64
C LYS A 116 17.91 11.63 -5.30
N ASP A 117 19.21 11.60 -5.11
CA ASP A 117 19.83 11.37 -3.80
C ASP A 117 20.03 12.71 -3.08
N ASP A 118 19.22 12.98 -2.05
CA ASP A 118 19.36 14.16 -1.20
C ASP A 118 20.16 13.89 0.08
N GLY A 119 20.84 12.77 0.15
CA GLY A 119 21.68 12.36 1.27
C GLY A 119 20.95 11.67 2.42
N ARG A 120 19.62 11.47 2.33
CA ARG A 120 18.79 10.90 3.41
C ARG A 120 17.86 9.83 2.88
N GLN A 121 17.62 8.80 3.68
CA GLN A 121 16.52 7.87 3.45
C GLN A 121 15.26 8.41 4.10
N LEU A 122 14.16 8.42 3.37
CA LEU A 122 12.95 9.09 3.80
C LEU A 122 11.71 8.20 3.58
N PHE A 123 10.93 8.04 4.64
CA PHE A 123 9.61 7.41 4.60
C PHE A 123 8.55 8.50 4.68
N VAL A 124 7.78 8.67 3.63
CA VAL A 124 6.66 9.62 3.57
C VAL A 124 5.36 8.85 3.57
N ALA A 125 4.47 9.18 4.49
CA ALA A 125 3.13 8.60 4.61
C ALA A 125 2.06 9.66 4.42
N ASP A 126 1.14 9.42 3.51
CA ASP A 126 -0.09 10.19 3.32
C ASP A 126 -1.28 9.35 3.80
N VAL A 127 -2.09 9.90 4.69
CA VAL A 127 -3.34 9.28 5.15
C VAL A 127 -4.50 10.19 4.78
N VAL A 128 -5.45 9.67 4.03
CA VAL A 128 -6.66 10.37 3.62
C VAL A 128 -7.86 9.76 4.34
N ARG A 129 -8.71 10.61 4.91
CA ARG A 129 -9.96 10.26 5.59
C ARG A 129 -11.13 10.92 4.91
N GLU A 130 -12.26 10.25 4.85
CA GLU A 130 -13.42 10.70 4.08
C GLU A 130 -13.96 12.07 4.50
N ARG A 131 -13.82 12.46 5.76
CA ARG A 131 -14.38 13.70 6.31
C ARG A 131 -13.42 14.48 7.21
N ALA A 132 -12.14 14.31 6.98
CA ALA A 132 -11.10 14.97 7.74
C ALA A 132 -9.96 15.41 6.81
N ASP A 133 -9.15 16.34 7.27
CA ASP A 133 -7.96 16.74 6.55
C ASP A 133 -7.01 15.56 6.35
N SER A 134 -6.39 15.52 5.17
CA SER A 134 -5.32 14.56 4.91
C SER A 134 -4.13 14.84 5.82
N ARG A 135 -3.51 13.77 6.33
CA ARG A 135 -2.30 13.87 7.14
C ARG A 135 -1.10 13.39 6.34
N ARG A 136 -0.06 14.20 6.28
CA ARG A 136 1.25 13.81 5.77
C ARG A 136 2.27 13.75 6.90
N SER A 137 3.05 12.68 6.94
CA SER A 137 4.18 12.49 7.83
C SER A 137 5.42 12.17 7.01
N ALA A 138 6.57 12.65 7.44
CA ALA A 138 7.86 12.31 6.85
C ALA A 138 8.83 11.94 7.98
N VAL A 139 9.51 10.81 7.84
CA VAL A 139 10.38 10.22 8.86
C VAL A 139 11.67 9.79 8.19
N GLU A 140 12.81 10.21 8.74
CA GLU A 140 14.11 9.66 8.34
C GLU A 140 14.29 8.29 8.98
N PHE A 141 14.85 7.34 8.22
CA PHE A 141 15.14 6.01 8.71
C PHE A 141 16.53 5.53 8.29
N ALA A 142 17.00 4.46 8.93
CA ALA A 142 18.29 3.86 8.64
C ALA A 142 18.13 2.38 8.21
N GLY A 143 19.06 1.95 7.35
CA GLY A 143 19.08 0.58 6.80
C GLY A 143 18.31 0.45 5.49
N GLY A 144 18.47 -0.70 4.80
CA GLY A 144 17.84 -0.99 3.51
C GLY A 144 16.62 -1.91 3.61
N ASP A 145 16.14 -2.21 4.82
CA ASP A 145 15.04 -3.13 5.07
C ASP A 145 13.71 -2.37 5.16
N VAL A 146 12.74 -2.76 4.32
CA VAL A 146 11.44 -2.10 4.22
C VAL A 146 10.64 -2.23 5.52
N PHE A 147 10.64 -3.40 6.14
CA PHE A 147 9.89 -3.61 7.39
C PHE A 147 10.48 -2.78 8.53
N ARG A 148 11.80 -2.69 8.62
CA ARG A 148 12.47 -1.80 9.58
C ARG A 148 12.17 -0.34 9.34
N ALA A 149 12.08 0.09 8.09
CA ALA A 149 11.67 1.47 7.77
C ALA A 149 10.24 1.75 8.26
N VAL A 150 9.31 0.80 8.08
CA VAL A 150 7.93 0.92 8.57
C VAL A 150 7.88 0.87 10.11
N GLU A 151 8.64 -0.02 10.76
CA GLU A 151 8.74 -0.06 12.23
C GLU A 151 9.23 1.27 12.80
N GLN A 152 10.26 1.88 12.18
CA GLN A 152 10.76 3.21 12.56
C GLN A 152 9.70 4.31 12.35
N TYR A 153 8.97 4.26 11.24
CA TYR A 153 7.82 5.15 11.00
C TYR A 153 6.76 5.02 12.11
N TYR A 154 6.46 3.80 12.53
CA TYR A 154 5.49 3.56 13.60
C TYR A 154 5.93 4.19 14.93
N VAL A 155 7.18 4.03 15.31
CA VAL A 155 7.72 4.64 16.54
C VAL A 155 7.72 6.16 16.47
N GLN A 156 8.16 6.75 15.34
CA GLN A 156 8.37 8.19 15.23
C GLN A 156 7.08 8.96 14.92
N SER A 157 6.20 8.42 14.06
CA SER A 157 5.01 9.12 13.59
C SER A 157 3.72 8.61 14.23
N GLU A 158 3.53 7.28 14.36
CA GLU A 158 2.34 6.70 14.97
C GLU A 158 2.45 6.62 16.51
N GLN A 159 3.65 6.90 17.06
CA GLN A 159 3.96 6.91 18.49
C GLN A 159 3.63 5.60 19.21
N ARG A 160 3.77 4.50 18.51
CA ARG A 160 3.56 3.13 19.02
C ARG A 160 4.47 2.17 18.29
N PRO A 161 5.07 1.17 18.95
CA PRO A 161 5.88 0.18 18.27
C PRO A 161 5.03 -0.77 17.44
N ALA A 162 5.66 -1.28 16.37
CA ALA A 162 5.12 -2.32 15.52
C ALA A 162 6.22 -3.28 15.12
N ARG A 163 5.85 -4.49 14.71
CA ARG A 163 6.76 -5.53 14.25
C ARG A 163 6.20 -6.19 13.00
N PHE A 164 7.11 -6.52 12.08
CA PHE A 164 6.80 -7.31 10.89
C PHE A 164 7.57 -8.62 10.91
N PHE A 165 6.93 -9.66 10.38
CA PHE A 165 7.50 -10.99 10.22
C PHE A 165 7.13 -11.53 8.84
N GLN A 166 8.09 -12.20 8.22
CA GLN A 166 7.92 -12.83 6.91
C GLN A 166 8.22 -14.32 7.03
N TYR A 167 7.24 -15.15 6.64
CA TYR A 167 7.37 -16.59 6.59
C TYR A 167 7.33 -17.07 5.14
N GLY A 168 8.51 -17.34 4.58
CA GLY A 168 8.62 -17.63 3.15
C GLY A 168 8.37 -16.37 2.29
N PRO A 169 8.10 -16.55 0.97
CA PRO A 169 8.01 -15.43 0.03
C PRO A 169 6.67 -14.69 0.07
N GLU A 170 5.62 -15.24 0.67
CA GLU A 170 4.24 -14.79 0.50
C GLU A 170 3.46 -14.64 1.82
N ASP A 171 3.88 -15.24 2.92
CA ASP A 171 3.17 -15.19 4.21
C ASP A 171 3.78 -14.10 5.11
N PHE A 172 2.97 -13.09 5.44
CA PHE A 172 3.40 -11.94 6.22
C PHE A 172 2.48 -11.69 7.41
N VAL A 173 3.10 -11.26 8.51
CA VAL A 173 2.42 -10.90 9.75
C VAL A 173 2.88 -9.53 10.20
N PHE A 174 1.93 -8.73 10.62
CA PHE A 174 2.17 -7.43 11.21
C PHE A 174 1.51 -7.34 12.58
N LEU A 175 2.26 -6.87 13.57
CA LEU A 175 1.76 -6.54 14.91
C LEU A 175 1.95 -5.07 15.20
N SER A 176 0.95 -4.45 15.83
CA SER A 176 1.07 -3.08 16.32
C SER A 176 0.54 -2.97 17.75
N ALA A 177 1.29 -2.23 18.57
CA ALA A 177 0.87 -1.91 19.92
C ALA A 177 -0.46 -1.15 19.92
N GLN A 178 -1.33 -1.49 20.87
CA GLN A 178 -2.52 -0.72 21.22
C GLN A 178 -2.30 -0.06 22.58
N PRO A 179 -3.17 0.86 23.02
CA PRO A 179 -3.04 1.45 24.36
C PRO A 179 -2.89 0.37 25.45
N GLN A 180 -1.88 0.55 26.32
CA GLN A 180 -1.52 -0.40 27.37
C GLN A 180 -0.97 -1.75 26.87
N CYS A 181 -0.38 -1.77 25.67
CA CYS A 181 0.30 -2.95 25.16
C CYS A 181 1.42 -3.41 26.07
N ASP A 182 1.58 -4.72 26.20
CA ASP A 182 2.77 -5.35 26.79
C ASP A 182 3.96 -5.17 25.84
N LEU A 183 4.67 -4.05 26.00
CA LEU A 183 5.78 -3.67 25.12
C LEU A 183 6.96 -4.64 25.24
N ALA A 184 7.23 -5.15 26.46
CA ALA A 184 8.33 -6.10 26.66
C ALA A 184 8.07 -7.41 25.92
N TRP A 185 6.82 -7.87 25.89
CA TRP A 185 6.41 -9.02 25.09
C TRP A 185 6.56 -8.73 23.59
N LEU A 186 6.05 -7.59 23.10
CA LEU A 186 6.09 -7.25 21.69
C LEU A 186 7.52 -7.11 21.16
N GLU A 187 8.41 -6.49 21.92
CA GLU A 187 9.83 -6.33 21.60
C GLU A 187 10.60 -7.65 21.64
N GLY A 188 10.20 -8.55 22.54
CA GLY A 188 10.81 -9.87 22.72
C GLY A 188 10.37 -10.92 21.70
N LEU A 189 9.37 -10.63 20.83
CA LEU A 189 8.95 -11.58 19.80
C LEU A 189 10.07 -11.80 18.77
N ASP A 190 10.30 -13.05 18.46
CA ASP A 190 11.15 -13.50 17.34
C ASP A 190 10.34 -14.41 16.39
N ASP A 191 10.97 -14.86 15.32
CA ASP A 191 10.31 -15.73 14.33
C ASP A 191 9.79 -17.03 14.96
N ALA A 192 10.53 -17.62 15.91
CA ALA A 192 10.13 -18.85 16.57
C ALA A 192 8.89 -18.66 17.45
N ALA A 193 8.83 -17.55 18.22
CA ALA A 193 7.68 -17.17 19.04
C ALA A 193 6.45 -16.90 18.16
N MET A 194 6.64 -16.25 17.01
CA MET A 194 5.55 -15.96 16.08
C MET A 194 4.97 -17.21 15.42
N LEU A 195 5.78 -18.22 15.09
CA LEU A 195 5.31 -19.50 14.52
C LEU A 195 4.36 -20.26 15.46
N THR A 196 4.43 -20.00 16.75
CA THR A 196 3.61 -20.67 17.77
C THR A 196 2.64 -19.72 18.47
N LEU A 197 2.46 -18.50 17.95
CA LEU A 197 1.70 -17.46 18.61
C LEU A 197 0.23 -17.85 18.86
N ASP A 198 -0.39 -18.53 17.90
CA ASP A 198 -1.75 -19.04 17.99
C ASP A 198 -1.93 -20.17 19.03
N HIS A 199 -0.83 -20.78 19.49
CA HIS A 199 -0.82 -21.77 20.56
C HIS A 199 -0.46 -21.17 21.92
N THR A 200 0.25 -20.04 21.93
CA THR A 200 0.77 -19.43 23.16
C THR A 200 -0.06 -18.24 23.63
N GLU A 201 -0.77 -17.58 22.73
CA GLU A 201 -1.59 -16.40 23.01
C GLU A 201 -3.05 -16.60 22.57
N GLU A 202 -3.97 -15.94 23.24
CA GLU A 202 -5.39 -15.96 22.85
C GLU A 202 -5.66 -14.93 21.77
N LEU A 203 -5.97 -15.40 20.55
CA LEU A 203 -6.28 -14.58 19.38
C LEU A 203 -7.79 -14.46 19.19
N SER A 204 -8.31 -13.24 19.21
CA SER A 204 -9.73 -12.97 18.85
C SER A 204 -9.79 -12.39 17.46
N LEU A 205 -10.40 -13.10 16.51
CA LEU A 205 -10.67 -12.59 15.19
C LEU A 205 -11.59 -11.35 15.30
N LEU A 206 -11.14 -10.24 14.76
CA LEU A 206 -11.91 -8.98 14.71
C LEU A 206 -12.67 -8.84 13.40
N GLU A 207 -11.95 -9.01 12.31
CA GLU A 207 -12.51 -8.87 10.97
C GLU A 207 -11.64 -9.56 9.92
N THR A 208 -12.24 -9.79 8.77
CA THR A 208 -11.56 -10.23 7.56
C THR A 208 -11.82 -9.21 6.46
N ARG A 209 -10.77 -8.74 5.79
CA ARG A 209 -10.85 -7.81 4.67
C ARG A 209 -10.28 -8.44 3.42
N ARG A 210 -10.78 -8.00 2.25
CA ARG A 210 -10.24 -8.42 0.96
C ARG A 210 -9.63 -7.26 0.23
N TYR A 211 -8.48 -7.51 -0.39
CA TYR A 211 -7.77 -6.54 -1.22
C TYR A 211 -7.44 -7.15 -2.57
N ARG A 212 -7.46 -6.32 -3.60
CA ARG A 212 -7.10 -6.71 -4.96
C ARG A 212 -6.15 -5.70 -5.58
N TRP A 213 -5.36 -6.15 -6.52
CA TRP A 213 -4.49 -5.27 -7.30
C TRP A 213 -5.32 -4.43 -8.26
N GLU A 214 -5.58 -3.19 -7.92
CA GLU A 214 -6.36 -2.30 -8.77
C GLU A 214 -5.98 -0.83 -8.53
N CYS A 215 -5.51 -0.14 -9.59
CA CYS A 215 -5.19 1.27 -9.52
C CYS A 215 -6.41 2.19 -9.73
N GLY A 216 -7.36 1.74 -10.52
CA GLY A 216 -8.47 2.56 -10.99
C GLY A 216 -8.05 3.77 -11.82
N CYS A 217 -6.81 3.80 -12.35
CA CYS A 217 -6.40 4.84 -13.29
C CYS A 217 -7.09 4.60 -14.64
N THR A 218 -7.73 5.64 -15.14
CA THR A 218 -8.42 5.64 -16.44
C THR A 218 -7.98 6.84 -17.25
N GLN A 219 -8.19 6.78 -18.57
CA GLN A 219 -7.92 7.92 -19.43
C GLN A 219 -8.66 9.18 -18.97
N VAL A 220 -9.90 9.06 -18.51
CA VAL A 220 -10.71 10.18 -17.97
C VAL A 220 -10.05 10.79 -16.72
N ARG A 221 -9.49 9.98 -15.83
CA ARG A 221 -8.72 10.50 -14.69
C ARG A 221 -7.46 11.23 -15.11
N MET A 222 -6.79 10.74 -16.17
CA MET A 222 -5.63 11.45 -16.74
C MET A 222 -6.05 12.77 -17.35
N PHE A 223 -7.19 12.83 -18.06
CA PHE A 223 -7.75 14.09 -18.56
C PHE A 223 -8.00 15.10 -17.44
N ALA A 224 -8.56 14.66 -16.32
CA ALA A 224 -8.82 15.55 -15.18
C ALA A 224 -7.52 16.19 -14.63
N VAL A 225 -6.44 15.42 -14.58
CA VAL A 225 -5.12 15.92 -14.15
C VAL A 225 -4.54 16.91 -15.17
N LEU A 226 -4.64 16.60 -16.46
CA LEU A 226 -4.07 17.41 -17.54
C LEU A 226 -4.91 18.65 -17.89
N ALA A 227 -6.18 18.66 -17.52
CA ALA A 227 -7.10 19.73 -17.92
C ALA A 227 -6.66 21.13 -17.47
N GLN A 228 -5.99 21.25 -16.32
CA GLN A 228 -5.47 22.55 -15.86
C GLN A 228 -4.30 23.02 -16.71
N VAL A 229 -3.36 22.13 -17.01
CA VAL A 229 -2.22 22.45 -17.88
C VAL A 229 -2.69 22.76 -19.29
N MET A 230 -3.65 21.98 -19.81
CA MET A 230 -4.25 22.20 -21.13
C MET A 230 -4.93 23.56 -21.26
N ARG A 231 -5.58 24.06 -20.21
CA ARG A 231 -6.19 25.41 -20.21
C ARG A 231 -5.16 26.52 -20.14
N ALA A 232 -4.05 26.29 -19.45
CA ALA A 232 -3.00 27.29 -19.24
C ALA A 232 -2.04 27.39 -20.43
N ASP A 233 -1.57 26.27 -20.94
CA ASP A 233 -0.58 26.17 -22.02
C ASP A 233 -0.75 24.88 -22.85
N PRO A 234 -1.70 24.88 -23.81
CA PRO A 234 -1.93 23.73 -24.68
C PRO A 234 -0.70 23.38 -25.55
N GLU A 235 0.04 24.41 -26.01
CA GLU A 235 1.19 24.23 -26.86
C GLU A 235 2.39 23.68 -26.08
N GLY A 236 2.62 24.14 -24.84
CA GLY A 236 3.63 23.59 -23.96
C GLY A 236 3.36 22.13 -23.55
N LEU A 237 2.06 21.74 -23.46
CA LEU A 237 1.68 20.37 -23.11
C LEU A 237 1.95 19.37 -24.24
N PHE A 238 1.59 19.70 -25.48
CA PHE A 238 1.69 18.78 -26.62
C PHE A 238 2.88 19.09 -27.55
N GLY A 239 3.38 20.33 -27.53
CA GLY A 239 4.35 20.80 -28.54
C GLY A 239 3.78 20.62 -29.93
N ALA A 240 4.56 20.04 -30.85
CA ALA A 240 4.16 19.68 -32.20
C ALA A 240 3.46 18.31 -32.31
N GLU A 241 3.40 17.56 -31.23
CA GLU A 241 2.88 16.19 -31.23
C GLU A 241 1.35 16.17 -31.06
N PRO A 242 0.63 15.35 -31.81
CA PRO A 242 -0.82 15.21 -31.64
C PRO A 242 -1.19 14.31 -30.46
N VAL A 243 -0.21 13.61 -29.86
CA VAL A 243 -0.39 12.57 -28.87
C VAL A 243 0.62 12.72 -27.74
N LEU A 244 0.12 12.75 -26.50
CA LEU A 244 0.91 12.66 -25.28
C LEU A 244 0.89 11.23 -24.77
N ARG A 245 2.06 10.65 -24.48
CA ARG A 245 2.19 9.37 -23.78
C ARG A 245 2.64 9.62 -22.36
N MET A 246 1.90 9.09 -21.41
CA MET A 246 2.23 9.22 -19.99
C MET A 246 2.03 7.91 -19.25
N ASN A 247 2.80 7.72 -18.20
CA ASN A 247 2.64 6.59 -17.29
C ASN A 247 1.87 7.03 -16.05
N CYS A 248 0.99 6.18 -15.55
CA CYS A 248 0.37 6.41 -14.26
C CYS A 248 1.46 6.40 -13.17
N PRO A 249 1.59 7.45 -12.35
CA PRO A 249 2.64 7.50 -11.31
C PRO A 249 2.41 6.50 -10.17
N ARG A 250 1.23 5.87 -10.11
CA ARG A 250 0.87 4.92 -9.07
C ARG A 250 1.14 3.47 -9.44
N CYS A 251 0.96 3.10 -10.70
CA CYS A 251 1.05 1.71 -11.15
C CYS A 251 1.85 1.51 -12.45
N GLY A 252 2.36 2.58 -13.06
CA GLY A 252 3.09 2.52 -14.32
C GLY A 252 2.23 2.31 -15.57
N ALA A 253 0.91 2.11 -15.46
CA ALA A 253 0.04 1.89 -16.61
C ALA A 253 0.20 3.01 -17.66
N ARG A 254 0.33 2.63 -18.92
CA ARG A 254 0.58 3.56 -20.03
C ARG A 254 -0.75 4.12 -20.54
N HIS A 255 -0.84 5.44 -20.61
CA HIS A 255 -1.98 6.15 -21.17
C HIS A 255 -1.56 6.95 -22.39
N THR A 256 -2.35 6.83 -23.44
CA THR A 256 -2.19 7.61 -24.67
C THR A 256 -3.30 8.64 -24.74
N ILE A 257 -2.92 9.92 -24.71
CA ILE A 257 -3.82 11.05 -24.69
C ILE A 257 -3.69 11.79 -26.00
N THR A 258 -4.75 11.84 -26.80
CA THR A 258 -4.76 12.68 -28.01
C THR A 258 -5.14 14.11 -27.65
N ARG A 259 -4.58 15.09 -28.38
CA ARG A 259 -4.94 16.50 -28.22
C ARG A 259 -6.45 16.70 -28.38
N GLU A 260 -7.02 16.13 -29.44
CA GLU A 260 -8.45 16.21 -29.75
C GLU A 260 -9.34 15.71 -28.59
N ALA A 261 -9.02 14.54 -28.02
CA ALA A 261 -9.80 13.97 -26.92
C ALA A 261 -9.70 14.81 -25.63
N LEU A 262 -8.52 15.38 -25.34
CA LEU A 262 -8.36 16.26 -24.17
C LEU A 262 -9.06 17.61 -24.39
N GLU A 263 -9.02 18.18 -25.59
CA GLU A 263 -9.77 19.42 -25.95
C GLU A 263 -11.28 19.20 -25.82
N ALA A 264 -11.80 18.07 -26.30
CA ALA A 264 -13.21 17.71 -26.13
C ALA A 264 -13.59 17.63 -24.64
N TYR A 265 -12.77 16.97 -23.82
CA TYR A 265 -12.99 16.86 -22.39
C TYR A 265 -12.98 18.22 -21.68
N VAL A 266 -12.03 19.11 -22.02
CA VAL A 266 -11.90 20.46 -21.42
C VAL A 266 -13.06 21.35 -21.86
N SER A 267 -13.58 21.18 -23.10
CA SER A 267 -14.71 21.94 -23.64
C SER A 267 -16.08 21.43 -23.19
N GLY A 268 -16.14 20.32 -22.43
CA GLY A 268 -17.39 19.73 -21.95
C GLY A 268 -18.23 19.06 -23.05
N LYS A 269 -17.61 18.63 -24.13
CA LYS A 269 -18.27 17.98 -25.28
C LYS A 269 -18.19 16.46 -25.19
#